data_c674cf9de0a92d2e44635efacdb969e5
#
_entry.id   c674cf9de0a92d2e44635efacdb969e5
#
_cell.length_a   1.000
_cell.length_b   1.000
_cell.length_c   1.000
_cell.angle_alpha   90.00
_cell.angle_beta   90.00
_cell.angle_gamma   90.00
#
_symmetry.space_group_name_H-M   'P 1'
#
loop_
_entity.id
_entity.type
_entity.pdbx_description
1 polymer ?
#
loop_
_entity_poly.entity_id
_entity_poly.type
_entity_poly.pdbx_seq_one_letter_code
_entity_poly.pdbx_strand_id
1 'polypeptide(L)'
;TKAEFAAGFKRLRGYNVLFPFGFHCTGMPIQAAANKLKNEIAKFGNPPQFPEDKPPAPTKEVDTLAKEMAALGKKGKAKKAKTGQKAAGTSYQWQALEKMGIPQSDIAAFAEPYRWLDYFPPYGVSDLKKFGASIDWRRSFVTTDKNPYYDSFVRWQFLKLKEGDRIAYGK
;
A
#
# COMPACT_ATOMS: atom_id res chain seq x y z
N THR A 1 7.51 8.01 -12.50
CA THR A 1 8.36 9.08 -13.09
C THR A 1 8.23 9.19 -14.60
N LYS A 2 8.39 8.10 -15.40
CA LYS A 2 8.31 8.18 -16.88
C LYS A 2 6.95 8.68 -17.36
N ALA A 3 5.85 8.22 -16.80
CA ALA A 3 4.49 8.66 -17.16
C ALA A 3 4.26 10.14 -16.81
N GLU A 4 4.73 10.59 -15.66
CA GLU A 4 4.68 11.99 -15.23
C GLU A 4 5.47 12.89 -16.18
N PHE A 5 6.69 12.51 -16.53
CA PHE A 5 7.53 13.23 -17.50
C PHE A 5 6.84 13.34 -18.86
N ALA A 6 6.26 12.25 -19.36
CA ALA A 6 5.52 12.25 -20.62
C ALA A 6 4.31 13.16 -20.58
N ALA A 7 3.56 13.17 -19.47
CA ALA A 7 2.41 14.04 -19.26
C ALA A 7 2.82 15.52 -19.26
N GLY A 8 3.86 15.87 -18.50
CA GLY A 8 4.41 17.23 -18.45
C GLY A 8 4.92 17.70 -19.81
N PHE A 9 5.73 16.88 -20.49
CA PHE A 9 6.24 17.20 -21.83
C PHE A 9 5.13 17.43 -22.87
N LYS A 10 4.10 16.58 -22.86
CA LYS A 10 2.98 16.76 -23.80
C LYS A 10 2.17 18.01 -23.52
N ARG A 11 1.97 18.37 -22.24
CA ARG A 11 1.30 19.64 -21.88
C ARG A 11 2.10 20.86 -22.35
N LEU A 12 3.43 20.85 -22.19
CA LEU A 12 4.29 21.92 -22.71
C LEU A 12 4.20 22.07 -24.22
N ARG A 13 3.85 21.01 -24.94
CA ARG A 13 3.61 21.01 -26.38
C ARG A 13 2.17 21.36 -26.79
N GLY A 14 1.34 21.80 -25.85
CA GLY A 14 -0.05 22.19 -26.08
C GLY A 14 -1.08 21.08 -26.17
N TYR A 15 -0.70 19.82 -25.80
CA TYR A 15 -1.66 18.71 -25.76
C TYR A 15 -2.53 18.78 -24.50
N ASN A 16 -3.80 18.45 -24.66
CA ASN A 16 -4.69 18.23 -23.53
C ASN A 16 -4.42 16.84 -22.94
N VAL A 17 -3.80 16.79 -21.76
CA VAL A 17 -3.34 15.53 -21.14
C VAL A 17 -4.13 15.25 -19.87
N LEU A 18 -4.84 14.14 -19.85
CA LEU A 18 -5.46 13.58 -18.64
C LEU A 18 -4.44 12.71 -17.91
N PHE A 19 -4.04 13.13 -16.71
CA PHE A 19 -3.10 12.40 -15.85
C PHE A 19 -3.60 12.40 -14.40
N PRO A 20 -4.60 11.57 -14.07
CA PRO A 20 -5.10 11.40 -12.72
C PRO A 20 -4.16 10.55 -11.88
N PHE A 21 -4.36 10.56 -10.56
CA PHE A 21 -3.63 9.72 -9.62
C PHE A 21 -4.60 8.85 -8.81
N GLY A 22 -4.46 7.53 -8.90
CA GLY A 22 -5.19 6.56 -8.08
C GLY A 22 -4.30 5.99 -6.99
N PHE A 23 -4.80 5.99 -5.75
CA PHE A 23 -4.14 5.30 -4.65
C PHE A 23 -4.58 3.83 -4.64
N HIS A 24 -3.62 2.93 -4.86
CA HIS A 24 -3.86 1.50 -4.74
C HIS A 24 -3.92 1.10 -3.28
N CYS A 25 -5.13 0.92 -2.78
CA CYS A 25 -5.40 0.65 -1.36
C CYS A 25 -6.05 -0.72 -1.13
N THR A 26 -6.09 -1.58 -2.15
CA THR A 26 -6.63 -2.94 -2.08
C THR A 26 -5.54 -3.94 -1.73
N GLY A 27 -5.96 -5.08 -1.16
CA GLY A 27 -5.10 -6.23 -0.91
C GLY A 27 -4.67 -6.41 0.53
N MET A 28 -3.90 -7.48 0.75
CA MET A 28 -3.50 -7.96 2.07
C MET A 28 -2.54 -7.07 2.87
N PRO A 29 -1.67 -6.20 2.28
CA PRO A 29 -0.63 -5.52 3.07
C PRO A 29 -1.18 -4.62 4.19
N ILE A 30 -2.22 -3.83 3.91
CA ILE A 30 -2.84 -2.95 4.92
C ILE A 30 -3.53 -3.77 6.00
N GLN A 31 -4.31 -4.78 5.59
CA GLN A 31 -4.97 -5.69 6.51
C GLN A 31 -3.98 -6.45 7.39
N ALA A 32 -2.88 -6.93 6.80
CA ALA A 32 -1.83 -7.63 7.54
C ALA A 32 -1.12 -6.72 8.54
N ALA A 33 -0.83 -5.47 8.18
CA ALA A 33 -0.24 -4.49 9.08
C ALA A 33 -1.18 -4.15 10.25
N ALA A 34 -2.47 -3.93 9.97
CA ALA A 34 -3.49 -3.67 10.98
C ALA A 34 -3.67 -4.87 11.93
N ASN A 35 -3.75 -6.10 11.39
CA ASN A 35 -3.84 -7.32 12.19
C ASN A 35 -2.60 -7.54 13.06
N LYS A 36 -1.40 -7.27 12.51
CA LYS A 36 -0.16 -7.34 13.27
C LYS A 36 -0.18 -6.38 14.44
N LEU A 37 -0.57 -5.13 14.23
CA LEU A 37 -0.71 -4.13 15.28
C LEU A 37 -1.74 -4.52 16.33
N LYS A 38 -2.91 -5.06 15.90
CA LYS A 38 -3.95 -5.56 16.80
C LYS A 38 -3.41 -6.67 17.71
N ASN A 39 -2.65 -7.61 17.15
CA ASN A 39 -2.03 -8.69 17.90
C ASN A 39 -0.94 -8.19 18.86
N GLU A 40 -0.17 -7.17 18.47
CA GLU A 40 0.84 -6.53 19.34
C GLU A 40 0.17 -5.85 20.54
N ILE A 41 -0.92 -5.11 20.33
CA ILE A 41 -1.70 -4.48 21.41
C ILE A 41 -2.31 -5.53 22.33
N ALA A 42 -2.90 -6.59 21.77
CA ALA A 42 -3.50 -7.66 22.58
C ALA A 42 -2.47 -8.42 23.44
N LYS A 43 -1.23 -8.58 22.94
CA LYS A 43 -0.18 -9.32 23.60
C LYS A 43 0.63 -8.50 24.61
N PHE A 44 0.88 -7.24 24.31
CA PHE A 44 1.80 -6.37 25.04
C PHE A 44 1.13 -5.17 25.73
N GLY A 45 -0.19 -4.99 25.58
CA GLY A 45 -0.94 -3.88 26.18
C GLY A 45 -1.04 -2.66 25.27
N ASN A 46 -1.64 -1.57 25.77
CA ASN A 46 -1.80 -0.30 25.08
C ASN A 46 -1.43 0.86 26.02
N PRO A 47 -0.27 1.54 25.85
CA PRO A 47 0.78 1.27 24.85
C PRO A 47 1.50 -0.06 25.10
N PRO A 48 2.00 -0.72 24.04
CA PRO A 48 2.63 -2.02 24.17
C PRO A 48 3.99 -1.92 24.89
N GLN A 49 4.20 -2.77 25.89
CA GLN A 49 5.48 -2.93 26.56
C GLN A 49 6.23 -4.09 25.92
N PHE A 50 7.14 -3.77 25.00
CA PHE A 50 7.92 -4.79 24.31
C PHE A 50 9.07 -5.28 25.19
N PRO A 51 9.40 -6.60 25.18
CA PRO A 51 10.60 -7.12 25.83
C PRO A 51 11.85 -6.45 25.24
N GLU A 52 12.79 -6.06 26.08
CA GLU A 52 14.02 -5.38 25.66
C GLU A 52 14.96 -6.23 24.81
N ASP A 53 14.81 -7.56 24.79
CA ASP A 53 15.73 -8.48 24.10
C ASP A 53 15.03 -9.40 23.09
N LYS A 54 15.54 -9.30 21.87
CA LYS A 54 15.35 -10.05 20.62
C LYS A 54 14.19 -9.59 19.73
N PRO A 55 14.54 -9.08 18.52
CA PRO A 55 13.56 -8.98 17.45
C PRO A 55 12.97 -10.38 17.19
N PRO A 56 11.64 -10.54 17.12
CA PRO A 56 11.05 -11.82 16.72
C PRO A 56 11.62 -12.24 15.38
N ALA A 57 12.09 -13.46 15.29
CA ALA A 57 12.54 -14.04 14.03
C ALA A 57 11.44 -13.86 12.96
N PRO A 58 11.79 -13.56 11.71
CA PRO A 58 10.80 -13.46 10.65
C PRO A 58 9.96 -14.71 10.61
N THR A 59 8.65 -14.57 10.61
CA THR A 59 7.72 -15.69 10.60
C THR A 59 8.02 -16.55 9.37
N LYS A 60 8.30 -17.84 9.56
CA LYS A 60 8.74 -18.79 8.52
C LYS A 60 7.84 -18.84 7.27
N GLU A 61 6.59 -18.39 7.38
CA GLU A 61 5.62 -18.33 6.27
C GLU A 61 5.94 -17.28 5.21
N VAL A 62 6.54 -16.14 5.58
CA VAL A 62 6.92 -15.10 4.61
C VAL A 62 8.20 -15.50 3.87
N ASP A 63 9.10 -16.23 4.55
CA ASP A 63 10.35 -16.71 3.95
C ASP A 63 10.14 -17.89 2.99
N THR A 64 9.15 -18.74 3.22
CA THR A 64 8.79 -19.84 2.31
C THR A 64 8.17 -19.31 1.02
N LEU A 65 7.22 -18.40 1.08
CA LEU A 65 6.62 -17.75 -0.10
C LEU A 65 7.66 -16.95 -0.91
N ALA A 66 8.57 -16.26 -0.25
CA ALA A 66 9.64 -15.52 -0.92
C ALA A 66 10.66 -16.46 -1.58
N LYS A 67 10.93 -17.65 -1.01
CA LYS A 67 11.81 -18.67 -1.60
C LYS A 67 11.15 -19.40 -2.76
N GLU A 68 9.87 -19.70 -2.68
CA GLU A 68 9.12 -20.32 -3.78
C GLU A 68 8.98 -19.39 -4.99
N MET A 69 8.69 -18.10 -4.77
CA MET A 69 8.70 -17.10 -5.85
C MET A 69 10.09 -16.88 -6.46
N ALA A 70 11.16 -17.01 -5.67
CA ALA A 70 12.54 -16.92 -6.16
C ALA A 70 12.98 -18.17 -6.96
N ALA A 71 12.38 -19.32 -6.70
CA ALA A 71 12.67 -20.57 -7.42
C ALA A 71 12.03 -20.61 -8.82
N LEU A 72 10.90 -19.95 -9.03
CA LEU A 72 10.20 -19.83 -10.31
C LEU A 72 10.86 -18.83 -11.30
N GLY A 73 11.81 -18.00 -10.84
CA GLY A 73 12.40 -16.88 -11.60
C GLY A 73 13.84 -17.05 -12.05
N LYS A 74 14.41 -18.27 -12.12
CA LYS A 74 15.79 -18.45 -12.58
C LYS A 74 15.91 -18.46 -14.11
N LYS A 75 15.86 -17.27 -14.73
CA LYS A 75 16.61 -16.94 -15.96
C LYS A 75 16.76 -15.42 -16.07
N GLY A 76 17.96 -14.91 -15.81
CA GLY A 76 18.32 -13.51 -16.04
C GLY A 76 19.02 -12.86 -14.85
N LYS A 77 20.37 -12.79 -14.89
CA LYS A 77 21.17 -12.01 -13.93
C LYS A 77 20.95 -10.51 -14.16
N ALA A 78 19.90 -9.94 -13.61
CA ALA A 78 19.82 -8.51 -13.39
C ALA A 78 20.38 -8.20 -12.00
N LYS A 79 21.40 -7.32 -11.89
CA LYS A 79 21.89 -6.79 -10.62
C LYS A 79 20.70 -6.19 -9.86
N LYS A 80 20.31 -6.79 -8.73
CA LYS A 80 19.32 -6.22 -7.81
C LYS A 80 19.80 -4.83 -7.42
N ALA A 81 19.12 -3.79 -7.90
CA ALA A 81 19.23 -2.48 -7.29
C ALA A 81 18.92 -2.68 -5.78
N LYS A 82 19.78 -2.14 -4.91
CA LYS A 82 19.54 -2.09 -3.45
C LYS A 82 18.30 -1.22 -3.24
N THR A 83 17.13 -1.82 -3.28
CA THR A 83 15.90 -1.18 -2.82
C THR A 83 16.06 -0.91 -1.33
N GLY A 84 15.91 0.33 -0.99
CA GLY A 84 15.88 1.00 0.30
C GLY A 84 16.33 0.20 1.52
N GLN A 85 17.25 0.77 2.28
CA GLN A 85 17.62 0.26 3.60
C GLN A 85 16.35 -0.17 4.33
N LYS A 86 16.21 -1.49 4.56
CA LYS A 86 15.33 -1.97 5.62
C LYS A 86 15.77 -1.20 6.86
N ALA A 87 14.90 -0.37 7.43
CA ALA A 87 15.18 0.31 8.68
C ALA A 87 15.60 -0.77 9.67
N ALA A 88 16.91 -0.80 9.98
CA ALA A 88 17.47 -1.79 10.87
C ALA A 88 16.77 -1.64 12.22
N GLY A 89 16.13 -2.70 12.69
CA GLY A 89 15.75 -2.84 14.07
C GLY A 89 14.30 -2.62 14.48
N THR A 90 13.29 -2.49 13.57
CA THR A 90 11.89 -2.47 14.01
C THR A 90 11.16 -3.73 13.58
N SER A 91 11.02 -4.66 14.51
CA SER A 91 10.23 -5.89 14.31
C SER A 91 8.74 -5.68 14.56
N TYR A 92 8.38 -4.66 15.32
CA TYR A 92 7.01 -4.37 15.73
C TYR A 92 6.36 -3.28 14.86
N GLN A 93 5.08 -3.49 14.55
CA GLN A 93 4.31 -2.53 13.75
C GLN A 93 4.10 -1.22 14.49
N TRP A 94 3.88 -1.29 15.80
CA TRP A 94 3.78 -0.12 16.68
C TRP A 94 4.99 0.80 16.54
N GLN A 95 6.20 0.25 16.73
CA GLN A 95 7.45 1.00 16.62
C GLN A 95 7.67 1.58 15.22
N ALA A 96 7.20 0.88 14.17
CA ALA A 96 7.29 1.39 12.82
C ALA A 96 6.43 2.65 12.63
N LEU A 97 5.20 2.66 13.15
CA LEU A 97 4.30 3.82 13.11
C LEU A 97 4.83 4.98 13.96
N GLU A 98 5.37 4.70 15.15
CA GLU A 98 6.01 5.70 16.00
C GLU A 98 7.19 6.36 15.30
N LYS A 99 8.06 5.60 14.63
CA LYS A 99 9.19 6.13 13.84
C LYS A 99 8.75 6.95 12.62
N MET A 100 7.54 6.74 12.11
CA MET A 100 6.93 7.60 11.10
C MET A 100 6.42 8.92 11.66
N GLY A 101 6.54 9.16 12.97
CA GLY A 101 6.10 10.37 13.63
C GLY A 101 4.63 10.41 14.02
N ILE A 102 3.95 9.26 14.03
CA ILE A 102 2.56 9.17 14.51
C ILE A 102 2.57 9.22 16.04
N PRO A 103 1.78 10.12 16.67
CA PRO A 103 1.66 10.19 18.13
C PRO A 103 1.23 8.84 18.71
N GLN A 104 1.80 8.45 19.85
CA GLN A 104 1.49 7.18 20.52
C GLN A 104 -0.01 7.02 20.84
N SER A 105 -0.69 8.13 21.16
CA SER A 105 -2.14 8.15 21.39
C SER A 105 -2.95 7.67 20.20
N ASP A 106 -2.45 7.87 18.99
CA ASP A 106 -3.16 7.64 17.74
C ASP A 106 -2.82 6.29 17.10
N ILE A 107 -1.70 5.69 17.50
CA ILE A 107 -1.20 4.42 16.90
C ILE A 107 -2.22 3.30 17.07
N ALA A 108 -2.87 3.19 18.22
CA ALA A 108 -3.87 2.15 18.47
C ALA A 108 -5.03 2.15 17.45
N ALA A 109 -5.39 3.33 16.92
CA ALA A 109 -6.44 3.45 15.91
C ALA A 109 -6.09 2.78 14.56
N PHE A 110 -4.79 2.58 14.28
CA PHE A 110 -4.34 1.88 13.07
C PHE A 110 -4.49 0.35 13.13
N ALA A 111 -4.99 -0.19 14.25
CA ALA A 111 -5.50 -1.56 14.29
C ALA A 111 -6.74 -1.75 13.40
N GLU A 112 -7.40 -0.65 13.01
CA GLU A 112 -8.47 -0.61 12.03
C GLU A 112 -7.90 -0.29 10.64
N PRO A 113 -8.09 -1.17 9.61
CA PRO A 113 -7.50 -0.97 8.27
C PRO A 113 -7.94 0.33 7.59
N TYR A 114 -9.20 0.76 7.78
CA TYR A 114 -9.71 1.98 7.16
C TYR A 114 -9.01 3.25 7.68
N ARG A 115 -8.45 3.23 8.89
CA ARG A 115 -7.65 4.35 9.41
C ARG A 115 -6.44 4.66 8.54
N TRP A 116 -5.81 3.63 7.96
CA TRP A 116 -4.69 3.80 7.02
C TRP A 116 -5.10 4.54 5.76
N LEU A 117 -6.32 4.27 5.27
CA LEU A 117 -6.86 4.90 4.06
C LEU A 117 -7.25 6.37 4.28
N ASP A 118 -7.56 6.73 5.52
CA ASP A 118 -7.84 8.13 5.89
C ASP A 118 -6.57 8.93 6.11
N TYR A 119 -5.57 8.30 6.71
CA TYR A 119 -4.38 8.99 7.18
C TYR A 119 -3.34 9.21 6.07
N PHE A 120 -2.91 8.15 5.36
CA PHE A 120 -1.77 8.22 4.45
C PHE A 120 -2.03 8.93 3.10
N PRO A 121 -3.17 8.77 2.42
CA PRO A 121 -3.38 9.40 1.12
C PRO A 121 -3.26 10.93 1.12
N PRO A 122 -3.77 11.67 2.11
CA PRO A 122 -3.58 13.12 2.18
C PRO A 122 -2.10 13.55 2.25
N TYR A 123 -1.27 12.80 2.98
CA TYR A 123 0.19 13.05 3.02
C TYR A 123 0.82 12.80 1.66
N GLY A 124 0.47 11.69 1.01
CA GLY A 124 0.95 11.37 -0.34
C GLY A 124 0.57 12.44 -1.37
N VAL A 125 -0.64 13.00 -1.29
CA VAL A 125 -1.07 14.15 -2.11
C VAL A 125 -0.21 15.37 -1.83
N SER A 126 0.00 15.71 -0.55
CA SER A 126 0.82 16.85 -0.14
C SER A 126 2.24 16.74 -0.66
N ASP A 127 2.85 15.57 -0.51
CA ASP A 127 4.24 15.33 -0.91
C ASP A 127 4.41 15.39 -2.44
N LEU A 128 3.49 14.78 -3.19
CA LEU A 128 3.52 14.85 -4.66
C LEU A 128 3.27 16.26 -5.19
N LYS A 129 2.43 17.06 -4.52
CA LYS A 129 2.25 18.48 -4.84
C LYS A 129 3.52 19.29 -4.57
N LYS A 130 4.19 19.06 -3.42
CA LYS A 130 5.47 19.72 -3.10
C LYS A 130 6.58 19.31 -4.08
N PHE A 131 6.56 18.06 -4.52
CA PHE A 131 7.46 17.56 -5.55
C PHE A 131 7.21 18.18 -6.93
N GLY A 132 6.07 18.84 -7.14
CA GLY A 132 5.71 19.47 -8.41
C GLY A 132 5.19 18.49 -9.47
N ALA A 133 4.64 17.35 -9.06
CA ALA A 133 4.09 16.38 -9.99
C ALA A 133 2.88 16.95 -10.78
N SER A 134 2.89 16.77 -12.10
CA SER A 134 1.87 17.29 -13.03
C SER A 134 0.58 16.47 -13.03
N ILE A 135 0.00 16.22 -11.84
CA ILE A 135 -1.17 15.37 -11.63
C ILE A 135 -2.47 16.18 -11.64
N ASP A 136 -3.50 15.63 -12.24
CA ASP A 136 -4.87 16.18 -12.15
C ASP A 136 -5.56 15.65 -10.87
N TRP A 137 -5.39 16.38 -9.78
CA TRP A 137 -5.93 16.02 -8.46
C TRP A 137 -7.46 16.04 -8.38
N ARG A 138 -8.15 16.69 -9.33
CA ARG A 138 -9.62 16.71 -9.39
C ARG A 138 -10.20 15.31 -9.65
N ARG A 139 -9.39 14.42 -10.21
CA ARG A 139 -9.74 13.05 -10.59
C ARG A 139 -8.97 12.00 -9.81
N SER A 140 -8.43 12.39 -8.64
CA SER A 140 -7.79 11.44 -7.72
C SER A 140 -8.83 10.56 -7.02
N PHE A 141 -8.48 9.30 -6.78
CA PHE A 141 -9.37 8.32 -6.16
C PHE A 141 -8.59 7.25 -5.39
N VAL A 142 -9.29 6.51 -4.53
CA VAL A 142 -8.80 5.29 -3.87
C VAL A 142 -9.49 4.07 -4.43
N THR A 143 -8.77 2.94 -4.54
CA THR A 143 -9.26 1.70 -5.17
C THR A 143 -9.85 0.73 -4.14
N THR A 144 -10.76 1.19 -3.30
CA THR A 144 -11.44 0.37 -2.29
C THR A 144 -12.94 0.70 -2.26
N ASP A 145 -13.70 -0.12 -1.53
CA ASP A 145 -15.11 0.08 -1.19
C ASP A 145 -15.38 1.39 -0.43
N LYS A 146 -14.38 1.96 0.21
CA LYS A 146 -14.45 3.30 0.79
C LYS A 146 -14.79 4.38 -0.25
N ASN A 147 -14.46 4.14 -1.53
CA ASN A 147 -14.92 4.93 -2.66
C ASN A 147 -16.12 4.22 -3.31
N PRO A 148 -17.36 4.63 -3.03
CA PRO A 148 -18.56 3.96 -3.53
C PRO A 148 -18.67 3.99 -5.05
N TYR A 149 -18.09 4.98 -5.72
CA TYR A 149 -18.06 5.05 -7.18
C TYR A 149 -17.13 4.00 -7.77
N TYR A 150 -15.97 3.78 -7.15
CA TYR A 150 -15.05 2.73 -7.57
C TYR A 150 -15.66 1.34 -7.35
N ASP A 151 -16.23 1.08 -6.19
CA ASP A 151 -16.88 -0.20 -5.87
C ASP A 151 -18.04 -0.50 -6.83
N SER A 152 -18.92 0.47 -7.08
CA SER A 152 -20.02 0.30 -8.02
C SER A 152 -19.56 0.07 -9.44
N PHE A 153 -18.45 0.71 -9.88
CA PHE A 153 -17.86 0.46 -11.20
C PHE A 153 -17.31 -0.96 -11.32
N VAL A 154 -16.57 -1.43 -10.30
CA VAL A 154 -16.04 -2.81 -10.28
C VAL A 154 -17.17 -3.83 -10.33
N ARG A 155 -18.24 -3.61 -9.54
CA ARG A 155 -19.43 -4.46 -9.55
C ARG A 155 -20.11 -4.48 -10.91
N TRP A 156 -20.30 -3.30 -11.52
CA TRP A 156 -20.87 -3.18 -12.85
C TRP A 156 -20.04 -3.93 -13.90
N GLN A 157 -18.71 -3.73 -13.89
CA GLN A 157 -17.79 -4.42 -14.81
C GLN A 157 -17.88 -5.93 -14.66
N PHE A 158 -17.89 -6.43 -13.42
CA PHE A 158 -18.01 -7.87 -13.14
C PHE A 158 -19.31 -8.45 -13.70
N LEU A 159 -20.45 -7.78 -13.49
CA LEU A 159 -21.73 -8.22 -13.99
C LEU A 159 -21.77 -8.22 -15.52
N LYS A 160 -21.20 -7.21 -16.17
CA LYS A 160 -21.11 -7.17 -17.65
C LYS A 160 -20.25 -8.29 -18.22
N LEU A 161 -19.16 -8.63 -17.58
CA LEU A 161 -18.33 -9.76 -17.99
C LEU A 161 -19.05 -11.09 -17.78
N LYS A 162 -19.83 -11.23 -16.70
CA LYS A 162 -20.65 -12.41 -16.42
C LYS A 162 -21.79 -12.56 -17.44
N GLU A 163 -22.52 -11.50 -17.74
CA GLU A 163 -23.57 -11.49 -18.78
C GLU A 163 -23.04 -11.89 -20.17
N GLY A 164 -21.79 -11.54 -20.48
CA GLY A 164 -21.12 -11.87 -21.73
C GLY A 164 -20.39 -13.22 -21.73
N ASP A 165 -20.61 -14.09 -20.73
CA ASP A 165 -19.92 -15.39 -20.56
C ASP A 165 -18.40 -15.32 -20.63
N ARG A 166 -17.83 -14.18 -20.14
CA ARG A 166 -16.38 -13.95 -20.09
C ARG A 166 -15.75 -14.38 -18.78
N ILE A 167 -16.54 -14.80 -17.79
CA ILE A 167 -16.11 -15.23 -16.47
C ILE A 167 -16.64 -16.64 -16.23
N ALA A 168 -15.72 -17.55 -15.88
CA ALA A 168 -16.05 -18.90 -15.45
C ALA A 168 -15.47 -19.15 -14.05
N TYR A 169 -16.13 -20.03 -13.30
CA TYR A 169 -15.58 -20.52 -12.04
C TYR A 169 -14.44 -21.49 -12.35
N GLY A 170 -13.27 -21.26 -11.74
CA GLY A 170 -12.09 -22.09 -11.87
C GLY A 170 -11.40 -22.34 -10.53
N LYS A 171 -10.62 -23.41 -10.44
CA LYS A 171 -9.74 -23.71 -9.32
C LYS A 171 -8.34 -23.16 -9.58
#